data_ef0b43041eb3adbd713258c5212706f9
#
_entry.id   ef0b43041eb3adbd713258c5212706f9
#
_cell.length_a   1.000
_cell.length_b   1.000
_cell.length_c   1.000
_cell.angle_alpha   90.00
_cell.angle_beta   90.00
_cell.angle_gamma   90.00
#
_symmetry.space_group_name_H-M   'P 1'
#
loop_
_entity.id
_entity.type
_entity.pdbx_description
1 polymer ?
#
loop_
_entity_poly.entity_id
_entity_poly.type
_entity_poly.pdbx_seq_one_letter_code
_entity_poly.pdbx_strand_id
1 'polypeptide(L)'
;MYLNKINLFLVTNIFLIFFLSSYNDVKSEEVKIISGIAEVTDGDTIRIEGKKIRFFGIDAPEKKQQCKKPWLTISFISFSKDYPCGQISTDKLKKKINNKLLICKWTNKDRYKRYIAECFKDKTNINAWMVRNGYAVAYRKYSKKFVSQEIFAKKEKLGLWSGTFMMPWDYRKNN
;
A
#
# COMPACT_ATOMS: atom_id res chain seq x y z
N MET A 1 52.45 42.84 -13.02
CA MET A 1 51.89 42.08 -11.88
C MET A 1 50.41 42.37 -11.62
N TYR A 2 49.60 42.57 -12.70
CA TYR A 2 48.15 42.88 -12.60
C TYR A 2 47.25 41.87 -13.31
N LEU A 3 47.77 40.96 -14.11
CA LEU A 3 47.00 39.96 -14.89
C LEU A 3 46.51 38.75 -14.10
N ASN A 4 47.09 38.41 -12.93
CA ASN A 4 46.71 37.22 -12.16
C ASN A 4 45.50 37.40 -11.24
N LYS A 5 45.11 38.66 -10.91
CA LYS A 5 43.94 38.88 -10.02
C LYS A 5 42.60 38.82 -10.77
N ILE A 6 42.59 39.17 -12.07
CA ILE A 6 41.37 39.17 -12.90
C ILE A 6 40.93 37.74 -13.21
N ASN A 7 41.86 36.81 -13.46
CA ASN A 7 41.53 35.41 -13.75
C ASN A 7 40.98 34.67 -12.55
N LEU A 8 41.42 34.98 -11.32
CA LEU A 8 40.92 34.31 -10.13
C LEU A 8 39.48 34.73 -9.80
N PHE A 9 39.13 36.00 -10.03
CA PHE A 9 37.75 36.50 -9.82
C PHE A 9 36.75 35.96 -10.86
N LEU A 10 37.17 35.75 -12.11
CA LEU A 10 36.35 35.13 -13.16
C LEU A 10 36.09 33.65 -12.88
N VAL A 11 37.11 32.89 -12.43
CA VAL A 11 36.99 31.46 -12.14
C VAL A 11 36.10 31.22 -10.91
N THR A 12 36.21 32.04 -9.87
CA THR A 12 35.34 31.93 -8.67
C THR A 12 33.88 32.26 -8.98
N ASN A 13 33.60 33.23 -9.83
CA ASN A 13 32.23 33.56 -10.26
C ASN A 13 31.61 32.47 -11.14
N ILE A 14 32.38 31.86 -12.05
CA ILE A 14 31.90 30.76 -12.89
C ILE A 14 31.58 29.53 -12.04
N PHE A 15 32.39 29.21 -11.01
CA PHE A 15 32.10 28.13 -10.06
C PHE A 15 30.84 28.37 -9.21
N LEU A 16 30.61 29.63 -8.80
CA LEU A 16 29.42 30.02 -8.04
C LEU A 16 28.14 29.90 -8.86
N ILE A 17 28.19 30.27 -10.16
CA ILE A 17 27.05 30.15 -11.09
C ILE A 17 26.73 28.68 -11.40
N PHE A 18 27.75 27.80 -11.51
CA PHE A 18 27.55 26.36 -11.70
C PHE A 18 26.94 25.69 -10.45
N PHE A 19 27.26 26.16 -9.24
CA PHE A 19 26.66 25.62 -8.00
C PHE A 19 25.19 26.05 -7.81
N LEU A 20 24.79 27.20 -8.31
CA LEU A 20 23.42 27.73 -8.22
C LEU A 20 22.48 27.09 -9.26
N SER A 21 23.01 26.53 -10.37
CA SER A 21 22.18 25.87 -11.40
C SER A 21 21.84 24.39 -11.09
N SER A 22 22.33 23.83 -9.98
CA SER A 22 22.09 22.44 -9.57
C SER A 22 20.93 22.27 -8.57
N TYR A 23 20.20 23.33 -8.26
CA TYR A 23 18.92 23.21 -7.54
C TYR A 23 17.88 22.64 -8.51
N ASN A 24 17.89 21.32 -8.65
CA ASN A 24 16.75 20.63 -9.22
C ASN A 24 15.55 20.89 -8.30
N ASP A 25 14.57 21.61 -8.80
CA ASP A 25 13.24 21.71 -8.20
C ASP A 25 12.71 20.28 -8.06
N VAL A 26 12.87 19.69 -6.90
CA VAL A 26 12.16 18.47 -6.51
C VAL A 26 10.70 18.87 -6.41
N LYS A 27 9.99 18.74 -7.52
CA LYS A 27 8.54 18.97 -7.60
C LYS A 27 7.88 17.98 -6.62
N SER A 28 7.64 18.45 -5.41
CA SER A 28 6.87 17.71 -4.41
C SER A 28 5.48 17.45 -4.99
N GLU A 29 5.11 16.19 -5.21
CA GLU A 29 3.74 15.86 -5.60
C GLU A 29 2.78 16.34 -4.50
N GLU A 30 1.84 17.21 -4.88
CA GLU A 30 0.85 17.77 -3.96
C GLU A 30 -0.06 16.67 -3.41
N VAL A 31 0.00 16.43 -2.12
CA VAL A 31 -0.86 15.47 -1.42
C VAL A 31 -2.25 16.05 -1.29
N LYS A 32 -3.23 15.37 -1.91
CA LYS A 32 -4.65 15.73 -1.87
C LYS A 32 -5.41 14.83 -0.91
N ILE A 33 -6.54 15.29 -0.39
CA ILE A 33 -7.35 14.60 0.61
C ILE A 33 -8.74 14.29 0.05
N ILE A 34 -9.21 13.05 0.31
CA ILE A 34 -10.61 12.65 0.19
C ILE A 34 -11.03 12.14 1.57
N SER A 35 -12.11 12.68 2.11
CA SER A 35 -12.64 12.24 3.42
C SER A 35 -14.13 11.95 3.34
N GLY A 36 -14.61 11.03 4.16
CA GLY A 36 -16.04 10.67 4.21
C GLY A 36 -16.26 9.28 4.80
N ILE A 37 -17.53 8.89 4.86
CA ILE A 37 -17.94 7.52 5.19
C ILE A 37 -17.70 6.65 3.96
N ALA A 38 -17.02 5.50 4.18
CA ALA A 38 -16.61 4.64 3.08
C ALA A 38 -17.51 3.41 2.94
N GLU A 39 -17.86 3.09 1.70
CA GLU A 39 -18.40 1.80 1.28
C GLU A 39 -17.24 0.88 0.87
N VAL A 40 -17.16 -0.32 1.45
CA VAL A 40 -16.11 -1.29 1.13
C VAL A 40 -16.53 -2.12 -0.08
N THR A 41 -15.71 -2.09 -1.13
CA THR A 41 -15.88 -2.91 -2.34
C THR A 41 -15.24 -4.29 -2.15
N ASP A 42 -13.97 -4.32 -1.74
CA ASP A 42 -13.16 -5.50 -1.47
C ASP A 42 -12.09 -5.19 -0.41
N GLY A 43 -11.13 -6.10 -0.18
CA GLY A 43 -10.14 -5.99 0.90
C GLY A 43 -9.15 -4.83 0.77
N ASP A 44 -9.08 -4.13 -0.37
CA ASP A 44 -8.15 -3.02 -0.59
C ASP A 44 -8.74 -1.89 -1.45
N THR A 45 -10.05 -1.93 -1.69
CA THR A 45 -10.77 -0.94 -2.48
C THR A 45 -12.02 -0.49 -1.75
N ILE A 46 -12.17 0.82 -1.62
CA ILE A 46 -13.33 1.47 -1.01
C ILE A 46 -13.92 2.53 -1.95
N ARG A 47 -15.09 3.04 -1.59
CA ARG A 47 -15.75 4.15 -2.27
C ARG A 47 -16.14 5.21 -1.25
N ILE A 48 -15.80 6.48 -1.50
CA ILE A 48 -16.22 7.65 -0.70
C ILE A 48 -16.86 8.65 -1.66
N GLU A 49 -18.10 9.01 -1.43
CA GLU A 49 -18.85 9.96 -2.30
C GLU A 49 -18.74 9.61 -3.79
N GLY A 50 -18.93 8.34 -4.14
CA GLY A 50 -18.79 7.84 -5.51
C GLY A 50 -17.36 7.71 -6.04
N LYS A 51 -16.36 8.26 -5.36
CA LYS A 51 -14.94 8.19 -5.75
C LYS A 51 -14.36 6.84 -5.37
N LYS A 52 -13.87 6.07 -6.35
CA LYS A 52 -13.24 4.76 -6.11
C LYS A 52 -11.79 4.93 -5.67
N ILE A 53 -11.44 4.39 -4.51
CA ILE A 53 -10.13 4.53 -3.86
C ILE A 53 -9.50 3.15 -3.73
N ARG A 54 -8.31 2.97 -4.29
CA ARG A 54 -7.46 1.79 -4.14
C ARG A 54 -6.40 2.07 -3.07
N PHE A 55 -6.24 1.21 -2.11
CA PHE A 55 -5.23 1.36 -1.08
C PHE A 55 -3.83 1.24 -1.66
N PHE A 56 -3.01 2.26 -1.41
CA PHE A 56 -1.62 2.32 -1.85
C PHE A 56 -0.78 1.23 -1.21
N GLY A 57 0.09 0.60 -1.99
CA GLY A 57 1.18 -0.27 -1.52
C GLY A 57 0.75 -1.61 -0.93
N ILE A 58 -0.53 -1.99 -1.04
CA ILE A 58 -1.05 -3.29 -0.59
C ILE A 58 -1.86 -3.98 -1.70
N ASP A 59 -2.04 -5.29 -1.54
CA ASP A 59 -2.90 -6.09 -2.40
C ASP A 59 -3.66 -7.12 -1.55
N ALA A 60 -4.99 -7.11 -1.62
CA ALA A 60 -5.84 -8.04 -0.88
C ALA A 60 -6.33 -9.17 -1.81
N PRO A 61 -6.66 -10.34 -1.25
CA PRO A 61 -7.33 -11.38 -2.02
C PRO A 61 -8.61 -10.88 -2.67
N GLU A 62 -8.84 -11.29 -3.91
CA GLU A 62 -10.08 -11.01 -4.61
C GLU A 62 -11.29 -11.57 -3.83
N LYS A 63 -12.41 -10.89 -3.85
CA LYS A 63 -13.58 -11.23 -2.99
C LYS A 63 -13.99 -12.70 -3.10
N LYS A 64 -13.87 -13.31 -4.28
CA LYS A 64 -14.20 -14.72 -4.53
C LYS A 64 -13.02 -15.67 -4.28
N GLN A 65 -11.83 -15.17 -3.97
CA GLN A 65 -10.64 -15.98 -3.78
C GLN A 65 -10.77 -16.91 -2.59
N GLN A 66 -10.46 -18.19 -2.83
CA GLN A 66 -10.34 -19.23 -1.80
C GLN A 66 -8.87 -19.45 -1.44
N CYS A 67 -8.63 -19.77 -0.18
CA CYS A 67 -7.33 -20.10 0.38
C CYS A 67 -7.44 -21.41 1.18
N LYS A 68 -6.32 -22.03 1.50
CA LYS A 68 -6.31 -23.28 2.29
C LYS A 68 -5.78 -23.02 3.69
N LYS A 69 -6.40 -23.64 4.69
CA LYS A 69 -5.96 -23.58 6.08
C LYS A 69 -5.85 -24.98 6.67
N PRO A 70 -4.74 -25.32 7.36
CA PRO A 70 -4.66 -26.55 8.13
C PRO A 70 -5.82 -26.63 9.14
N TRP A 71 -6.48 -27.79 9.23
CA TRP A 71 -7.57 -28.00 10.18
C TRP A 71 -7.36 -29.24 11.06
N LEU A 72 -6.57 -30.22 10.57
CA LEU A 72 -6.22 -31.44 11.31
C LEU A 72 -4.79 -31.84 10.94
N THR A 73 -3.99 -32.18 11.94
CA THR A 73 -2.65 -32.75 11.74
C THR A 73 -2.55 -34.04 12.54
N ILE A 74 -2.26 -35.15 11.86
CA ILE A 74 -2.05 -36.46 12.47
C ILE A 74 -0.61 -36.86 12.15
N SER A 75 0.24 -36.96 13.16
CA SER A 75 1.67 -37.18 13.02
C SER A 75 2.30 -36.14 12.06
N PHE A 76 2.80 -36.57 10.92
CA PHE A 76 3.42 -35.69 9.89
C PHE A 76 2.49 -35.37 8.71
N ILE A 77 1.22 -35.84 8.75
CA ILE A 77 0.23 -35.56 7.69
C ILE A 77 -0.69 -34.42 8.15
N SER A 78 -0.72 -33.34 7.36
CA SER A 78 -1.60 -32.20 7.62
C SER A 78 -2.71 -32.13 6.57
N PHE A 79 -3.95 -32.17 7.02
CA PHE A 79 -5.14 -31.98 6.21
C PHE A 79 -5.52 -30.49 6.20
N SER A 80 -5.83 -29.96 5.03
CA SER A 80 -6.26 -28.57 4.87
C SER A 80 -7.67 -28.51 4.30
N LYS A 81 -8.39 -27.43 4.66
CA LYS A 81 -9.69 -27.10 4.06
C LYS A 81 -9.66 -25.73 3.42
N ASP A 82 -10.49 -25.56 2.41
CA ASP A 82 -10.68 -24.26 1.77
C ASP A 82 -11.47 -23.31 2.65
N TYR A 83 -11.16 -22.02 2.56
CA TYR A 83 -11.90 -20.96 3.24
C TYR A 83 -11.93 -19.69 2.38
N PRO A 84 -13.00 -18.87 2.48
CA PRO A 84 -13.20 -17.70 1.63
C PRO A 84 -12.33 -16.51 2.09
N CYS A 85 -11.02 -16.57 1.85
CA CYS A 85 -10.07 -15.56 2.34
C CYS A 85 -10.34 -14.15 1.79
N GLY A 86 -10.82 -14.03 0.55
CA GLY A 86 -11.17 -12.75 -0.04
C GLY A 86 -12.39 -12.12 0.62
N GLN A 87 -13.42 -12.91 0.91
CA GLN A 87 -14.59 -12.44 1.65
C GLN A 87 -14.20 -12.04 3.07
N ILE A 88 -13.38 -12.85 3.75
CA ILE A 88 -12.89 -12.54 5.10
C ILE A 88 -12.10 -11.23 5.10
N SER A 89 -11.20 -11.01 4.14
CA SER A 89 -10.46 -9.73 4.01
C SER A 89 -11.42 -8.54 3.90
N THR A 90 -12.42 -8.65 3.03
CA THR A 90 -13.46 -7.62 2.83
C THR A 90 -14.23 -7.34 4.13
N ASP A 91 -14.68 -8.37 4.83
CA ASP A 91 -15.49 -8.22 6.06
C ASP A 91 -14.66 -7.67 7.22
N LYS A 92 -13.37 -8.03 7.31
CA LYS A 92 -12.45 -7.46 8.29
C LYS A 92 -12.21 -5.98 8.05
N LEU A 93 -12.09 -5.56 6.78
CA LEU A 93 -12.01 -4.15 6.44
C LEU A 93 -13.29 -3.41 6.82
N LYS A 94 -14.48 -3.94 6.47
CA LYS A 94 -15.79 -3.37 6.87
C LYS A 94 -15.87 -3.21 8.39
N LYS A 95 -15.55 -4.25 9.15
CA LYS A 95 -15.55 -4.21 10.62
C LYS A 95 -14.56 -3.18 11.17
N LYS A 96 -13.35 -3.05 10.57
CA LYS A 96 -12.34 -2.09 11.01
C LYS A 96 -12.79 -0.65 10.80
N ILE A 97 -13.38 -0.36 9.64
CA ILE A 97 -13.90 0.97 9.29
C ILE A 97 -15.13 1.30 10.14
N ASN A 98 -16.07 0.37 10.27
CA ASN A 98 -17.28 0.46 11.10
C ASN A 98 -18.06 1.78 10.89
N ASN A 99 -18.32 2.15 9.63
CA ASN A 99 -19.05 3.36 9.23
C ASN A 99 -18.52 4.67 9.87
N LYS A 100 -17.23 4.72 10.20
CA LYS A 100 -16.57 5.92 10.70
C LYS A 100 -15.94 6.70 9.57
N LEU A 101 -15.73 7.99 9.81
CA LEU A 101 -15.03 8.88 8.89
C LEU A 101 -13.62 8.34 8.57
N LEU A 102 -13.30 8.25 7.29
CA LEU A 102 -11.94 8.01 6.81
C LEU A 102 -11.36 9.29 6.21
N ILE A 103 -10.06 9.45 6.36
CA ILE A 103 -9.25 10.46 5.69
C ILE A 103 -8.25 9.72 4.80
N CYS A 104 -8.39 9.89 3.48
CA CYS A 104 -7.53 9.25 2.48
C CYS A 104 -6.63 10.28 1.81
N LYS A 105 -5.31 10.12 1.95
CA LYS A 105 -4.27 10.96 1.33
C LYS A 105 -3.84 10.32 0.01
N TRP A 106 -3.94 11.05 -1.10
CA TRP A 106 -3.63 10.56 -2.43
C TRP A 106 -2.81 11.56 -3.23
N THR A 107 -2.04 11.10 -4.22
CA THR A 107 -1.26 11.95 -5.14
C THR A 107 -1.66 11.70 -6.58
N ASN A 108 -1.93 10.46 -6.96
CA ASN A 108 -2.20 10.07 -8.34
C ASN A 108 -3.41 9.12 -8.46
N LYS A 109 -3.79 8.85 -9.71
CA LYS A 109 -4.79 7.84 -10.07
C LYS A 109 -4.14 6.74 -10.90
N ASP A 110 -4.69 5.53 -10.81
CA ASP A 110 -4.29 4.44 -11.69
C ASP A 110 -4.98 4.53 -13.08
N ARG A 111 -4.62 3.58 -13.97
CA ARG A 111 -5.20 3.49 -15.33
C ARG A 111 -6.72 3.26 -15.34
N TYR A 112 -7.29 2.81 -14.22
CA TYR A 112 -8.74 2.62 -14.04
C TYR A 112 -9.40 3.82 -13.37
N LYS A 113 -8.70 4.97 -13.29
CA LYS A 113 -9.15 6.23 -12.68
C LYS A 113 -9.45 6.11 -11.17
N ARG A 114 -8.95 5.06 -10.48
CA ARG A 114 -9.04 4.95 -9.03
C ARG A 114 -8.00 5.84 -8.37
N TYR A 115 -8.37 6.50 -7.28
CA TYR A 115 -7.45 7.27 -6.45
C TYR A 115 -6.55 6.33 -5.66
N ILE A 116 -5.24 6.42 -5.83
CA ILE A 116 -4.27 5.60 -5.08
C ILE A 116 -3.95 6.31 -3.79
N ALA A 117 -4.40 5.75 -2.64
CA ALA A 117 -4.38 6.48 -1.37
C ALA A 117 -3.92 5.63 -0.18
N GLU A 118 -3.37 6.33 0.81
CA GLU A 118 -3.28 5.85 2.19
C GLU A 118 -4.46 6.40 2.97
N CYS A 119 -5.25 5.50 3.57
CA CYS A 119 -6.45 5.85 4.30
C CYS A 119 -6.26 5.65 5.81
N PHE A 120 -6.81 6.59 6.56
CA PHE A 120 -6.70 6.64 8.01
C PHE A 120 -8.09 6.69 8.64
N LYS A 121 -8.27 5.90 9.70
CA LYS A 121 -9.35 6.03 10.66
C LYS A 121 -8.74 6.53 11.96
N ASP A 122 -9.09 7.74 12.36
CA ASP A 122 -8.41 8.42 13.46
C ASP A 122 -6.89 8.43 13.22
N LYS A 123 -6.09 7.91 14.16
CA LYS A 123 -4.63 7.78 14.04
C LYS A 123 -4.18 6.46 13.37
N THR A 124 -5.13 5.55 13.03
CA THR A 124 -4.78 4.22 12.47
C THR A 124 -4.68 4.29 10.95
N ASN A 125 -3.49 3.97 10.40
CA ASN A 125 -3.32 3.71 8.97
C ASN A 125 -3.97 2.37 8.62
N ILE A 126 -5.05 2.39 7.82
CA ILE A 126 -5.84 1.21 7.45
C ILE A 126 -5.06 0.28 6.52
N ASN A 127 -4.26 0.82 5.60
CA ASN A 127 -3.42 0.03 4.70
C ASN A 127 -2.43 -0.83 5.53
N ALA A 128 -1.71 -0.20 6.46
CA ALA A 128 -0.78 -0.89 7.35
C ALA A 128 -1.49 -1.93 8.23
N TRP A 129 -2.69 -1.60 8.74
CA TRP A 129 -3.48 -2.50 9.57
C TRP A 129 -3.91 -3.75 8.80
N MET A 130 -4.34 -3.63 7.55
CA MET A 130 -4.71 -4.77 6.71
C MET A 130 -3.54 -5.73 6.50
N VAL A 131 -2.34 -5.21 6.21
CA VAL A 131 -1.14 -6.04 6.01
C VAL A 131 -0.67 -6.67 7.32
N ARG A 132 -0.62 -5.88 8.41
CA ARG A 132 -0.16 -6.35 9.73
C ARG A 132 -1.00 -7.50 10.28
N ASN A 133 -2.30 -7.53 9.98
CA ASN A 133 -3.21 -8.60 10.41
C ASN A 133 -3.35 -9.73 9.36
N GLY A 134 -2.58 -9.70 8.28
CA GLY A 134 -2.59 -10.71 7.23
C GLY A 134 -3.87 -10.74 6.40
N TYR A 135 -4.62 -9.64 6.31
CA TYR A 135 -5.80 -9.52 5.44
C TYR A 135 -5.46 -8.98 4.05
N ALA A 136 -4.25 -8.45 3.89
CA ALA A 136 -3.64 -8.08 2.61
C ALA A 136 -2.14 -8.40 2.65
N VAL A 137 -1.49 -8.37 1.49
CA VAL A 137 -0.04 -8.50 1.35
C VAL A 137 0.58 -7.15 0.96
N ALA A 138 1.86 -6.95 1.29
CA ALA A 138 2.60 -5.79 0.81
C ALA A 138 2.86 -5.92 -0.70
N TYR A 139 2.41 -4.95 -1.50
CA TYR A 139 2.58 -4.98 -2.94
C TYR A 139 3.91 -4.33 -3.36
N ARG A 140 4.98 -5.11 -3.23
CA ARG A 140 6.37 -4.66 -3.40
C ARG A 140 6.69 -4.07 -4.76
N LYS A 141 5.92 -4.42 -5.80
CA LYS A 141 6.05 -3.83 -7.14
C LYS A 141 5.85 -2.30 -7.13
N TYR A 142 5.00 -1.81 -6.24
CA TYR A 142 4.67 -0.39 -6.17
C TYR A 142 5.25 0.30 -4.93
N SER A 143 5.43 -0.42 -3.81
CA SER A 143 5.98 0.16 -2.59
C SER A 143 6.53 -0.89 -1.63
N LYS A 144 7.62 -0.57 -0.93
CA LYS A 144 8.17 -1.36 0.17
C LYS A 144 7.65 -0.91 1.54
N LYS A 145 6.79 0.10 1.60
CA LYS A 145 6.35 0.78 2.84
C LYS A 145 5.77 -0.17 3.88
N PHE A 146 5.02 -1.20 3.47
CA PHE A 146 4.31 -2.11 4.36
C PHE A 146 4.98 -3.49 4.51
N VAL A 147 6.25 -3.63 4.08
CA VAL A 147 6.98 -4.90 4.17
C VAL A 147 7.20 -5.34 5.61
N SER A 148 7.48 -4.42 6.54
CA SER A 148 7.66 -4.75 7.96
C SER A 148 6.38 -5.28 8.60
N GLN A 149 5.22 -4.75 8.22
CA GLN A 149 3.90 -5.25 8.64
C GLN A 149 3.63 -6.67 8.13
N GLU A 150 4.01 -6.95 6.88
CA GLU A 150 3.89 -8.29 6.32
C GLU A 150 4.82 -9.29 6.99
N ILE A 151 6.09 -8.91 7.26
CA ILE A 151 7.03 -9.76 8.00
C ILE A 151 6.47 -10.12 9.38
N PHE A 152 5.88 -9.15 10.08
CA PHE A 152 5.20 -9.40 11.34
C PHE A 152 4.03 -10.39 11.17
N ALA A 153 3.14 -10.16 10.20
CA ALA A 153 2.00 -11.05 9.96
C ALA A 153 2.42 -12.49 9.62
N LYS A 154 3.52 -12.65 8.86
CA LYS A 154 4.12 -13.96 8.55
C LYS A 154 4.64 -14.66 9.80
N LYS A 155 5.42 -13.95 10.61
CA LYS A 155 6.00 -14.48 11.86
C LYS A 155 4.92 -14.97 12.81
N GLU A 156 3.85 -14.17 12.98
CA GLU A 156 2.72 -14.47 13.87
C GLU A 156 1.65 -15.36 13.21
N LYS A 157 1.85 -15.82 11.95
CA LYS A 157 0.92 -16.66 11.19
C LYS A 157 -0.50 -16.09 11.13
N LEU A 158 -0.64 -14.76 10.95
CA LEU A 158 -1.91 -14.06 10.96
C LEU A 158 -2.63 -14.12 9.60
N GLY A 159 -3.95 -14.22 9.64
CA GLY A 159 -4.81 -14.13 8.46
C GLY A 159 -4.40 -15.13 7.36
N LEU A 160 -4.03 -14.62 6.17
CA LEU A 160 -3.54 -15.40 5.04
C LEU A 160 -2.34 -16.29 5.38
N TRP A 161 -1.46 -15.80 6.26
CA TRP A 161 -0.21 -16.48 6.64
C TRP A 161 -0.42 -17.63 7.62
N SER A 162 -1.67 -17.87 8.07
CA SER A 162 -2.02 -19.07 8.86
C SER A 162 -2.22 -20.33 7.99
N GLY A 163 -2.11 -20.19 6.67
CA GLY A 163 -2.31 -21.28 5.72
C GLY A 163 -1.55 -21.04 4.42
N THR A 164 -2.06 -21.57 3.31
CA THR A 164 -1.51 -21.38 1.97
C THR A 164 -2.51 -20.65 1.08
N PHE A 165 -2.01 -19.78 0.23
CA PHE A 165 -2.82 -18.99 -0.69
C PHE A 165 -2.01 -18.61 -1.94
N MET A 166 -2.72 -18.40 -3.04
CA MET A 166 -2.16 -17.78 -4.23
C MET A 166 -2.07 -16.28 -3.99
N MET A 167 -0.97 -15.64 -4.41
CA MET A 167 -0.85 -14.19 -4.30
C MET A 167 -1.97 -13.50 -5.08
N PRO A 168 -2.57 -12.41 -4.56
CA PRO A 168 -3.73 -11.79 -5.21
C PRO A 168 -3.48 -11.40 -6.67
N TRP A 169 -2.30 -10.88 -6.99
CA TRP A 169 -1.92 -10.55 -8.38
C TRP A 169 -1.78 -11.77 -9.29
N ASP A 170 -1.39 -12.93 -8.78
CA ASP A 170 -1.31 -14.16 -9.56
C ASP A 170 -2.69 -14.79 -9.72
N TYR A 171 -3.53 -14.72 -8.69
CA TYR A 171 -4.93 -15.12 -8.79
C TYR A 171 -5.66 -14.37 -9.91
N ARG A 172 -5.50 -13.04 -10.02
CA ARG A 172 -6.09 -12.23 -11.10
C ARG A 172 -5.59 -12.54 -12.50
N LYS A 173 -4.39 -13.12 -12.65
CA LYS A 173 -3.88 -13.53 -13.97
C LYS A 173 -4.47 -14.86 -14.43
N ASN A 174 -4.89 -15.71 -13.48
CA ASN A 174 -5.32 -17.06 -13.74
C ASN A 174 -6.85 -17.20 -13.77
N ASN A 175 -7.59 -16.11 -13.49
CA ASN A 175 -9.05 -15.99 -13.50
C ASN A 175 -9.46 -14.65 -14.14
#